data_85c1bb94f03014ed8ee8ab27befc8bfa
#
_entry.id   85c1bb94f03014ed8ee8ab27befc8bfa
#
_cell.length_a   1.000
_cell.length_b   1.000
_cell.length_c   1.000
_cell.angle_alpha   90.00
_cell.angle_beta   90.00
_cell.angle_gamma   90.00
#
_symmetry.space_group_name_H-M   'P 1'
#
loop_
_entity.id
_entity.type
_entity.pdbx_description
1 polymer ?
#
loop_
_entity_poly.entity_id
_entity_poly.type
_entity_poly.pdbx_seq_one_letter_code
_entity_poly.pdbx_strand_id
1 'polypeptide(L)'
;LDVLCTTVLPLLVLPSILWCSTTLAEQFSPDTADQWAHWPGWAMFGIFLIADDLTQYAWHRLSHTSWLYPLHRAHHSAPYLSVRVVYRNNLIYYLFMPGIWLSGLLIHWGLMPVVMVYLPMKMLVIIGAHSSVPWDRALLRWRATKPLMWVLERLISTPTTHAAHHGLHEA
;
A
#
# COMPACT_ATOMS: atom_id res chain seq x y z
N LEU A 1 -5.44 -19.02 8.06
CA LEU A 1 -5.99 -17.83 7.42
C LEU A 1 -4.89 -16.97 6.80
N ASP A 2 -3.84 -16.59 7.56
CA ASP A 2 -2.78 -15.68 7.12
C ASP A 2 -2.08 -16.18 5.85
N VAL A 3 -1.72 -17.47 5.79
CA VAL A 3 -1.11 -18.08 4.60
C VAL A 3 -2.04 -17.97 3.38
N LEU A 4 -3.33 -18.24 3.55
CA LEU A 4 -4.31 -18.09 2.47
C LEU A 4 -4.40 -16.64 1.99
N CYS A 5 -4.48 -15.69 2.92
CA CYS A 5 -4.52 -14.26 2.57
C CYS A 5 -3.23 -13.81 1.89
N THR A 6 -2.06 -14.25 2.35
CA THR A 6 -0.77 -13.85 1.76
C THR A 6 -0.47 -14.50 0.42
N THR A 7 -1.18 -15.56 0.04
CA THR A 7 -1.03 -16.22 -1.26
C THR A 7 -2.14 -15.86 -2.24
N VAL A 8 -3.40 -16.04 -1.85
CA VAL A 8 -4.54 -15.87 -2.75
C VAL A 8 -4.76 -14.39 -3.12
N LEU A 9 -4.68 -13.49 -2.15
CA LEU A 9 -4.92 -12.07 -2.41
C LEU A 9 -3.89 -11.46 -3.37
N PRO A 10 -2.56 -11.52 -3.11
CA PRO A 10 -1.59 -10.90 -4.00
C PRO A 10 -1.46 -11.61 -5.34
N LEU A 11 -1.70 -12.93 -5.42
CA LEU A 11 -1.50 -13.69 -6.66
C LEU A 11 -2.74 -13.73 -7.56
N LEU A 12 -3.93 -13.63 -7.01
CA LEU A 12 -5.17 -13.75 -7.79
C LEU A 12 -6.03 -12.49 -7.71
N VAL A 13 -6.36 -12.02 -6.51
CA VAL A 13 -7.36 -10.97 -6.34
C VAL A 13 -6.83 -9.61 -6.79
N LEU A 14 -5.65 -9.21 -6.33
CA LEU A 14 -5.09 -7.89 -6.68
C LEU A 14 -4.82 -7.77 -8.19
N PRO A 15 -4.19 -8.75 -8.86
CA PRO A 15 -4.02 -8.71 -10.31
C PRO A 15 -5.35 -8.71 -11.09
N SER A 16 -6.37 -9.43 -10.60
CA SER A 16 -7.69 -9.44 -11.23
C SER A 16 -8.38 -8.08 -11.17
N ILE A 17 -8.31 -7.39 -10.02
CA ILE A 17 -8.86 -6.03 -9.88
C ILE A 17 -8.09 -5.06 -10.79
N LEU A 18 -6.77 -5.15 -10.81
CA LEU A 18 -5.93 -4.32 -11.66
C LEU A 18 -6.27 -4.52 -13.14
N TRP A 19 -6.34 -5.77 -13.59
CA TRP A 19 -6.75 -6.12 -14.95
C TRP A 19 -8.15 -5.60 -15.28
N CYS A 20 -9.12 -5.82 -14.39
CA CYS A 20 -10.49 -5.34 -14.56
C CYS A 20 -10.54 -3.81 -14.68
N SER A 21 -9.80 -3.09 -13.84
CA SER A 21 -9.71 -1.63 -13.90
C SER A 21 -9.13 -1.13 -15.21
N THR A 22 -8.03 -1.74 -15.68
CA THR A 22 -7.41 -1.38 -16.97
C THR A 22 -8.38 -1.64 -18.12
N THR A 23 -9.02 -2.83 -18.16
CA THR A 23 -9.98 -3.19 -19.20
C THR A 23 -11.21 -2.27 -19.22
N LEU A 24 -11.71 -1.87 -18.06
CA LEU A 24 -12.80 -0.90 -17.98
C LEU A 24 -12.36 0.47 -18.51
N ALA A 25 -11.16 0.92 -18.19
CA ALA A 25 -10.63 2.17 -18.72
C ALA A 25 -10.47 2.11 -20.26
N GLU A 26 -9.98 1.01 -20.80
CA GLU A 26 -9.89 0.77 -22.25
C GLU A 26 -11.26 0.81 -22.92
N GLN A 27 -12.29 0.24 -22.29
CA GLN A 27 -13.64 0.19 -22.83
C GLN A 27 -14.38 1.54 -22.80
N PHE A 28 -14.26 2.27 -21.67
CA PHE A 28 -15.03 3.49 -21.43
C PHE A 28 -14.30 4.78 -21.82
N SER A 29 -12.98 4.74 -21.98
CA SER A 29 -12.14 5.90 -22.29
C SER A 29 -10.98 5.52 -23.21
N PRO A 30 -11.24 4.87 -24.38
CA PRO A 30 -10.18 4.40 -25.29
C PRO A 30 -9.28 5.53 -25.77
N ASP A 31 -9.83 6.72 -25.98
CA ASP A 31 -9.10 7.88 -26.49
C ASP A 31 -8.06 8.44 -25.50
N THR A 32 -8.07 7.97 -24.25
CA THR A 32 -7.10 8.38 -23.21
C THR A 32 -5.96 7.38 -23.05
N ALA A 33 -5.95 6.30 -23.82
CA ALA A 33 -4.86 5.33 -23.78
C ALA A 33 -3.52 6.02 -24.06
N ASP A 34 -2.53 5.69 -23.23
CA ASP A 34 -1.15 6.19 -23.34
C ASP A 34 -1.00 7.73 -23.37
N GLN A 35 -2.05 8.47 -22.97
CA GLN A 35 -2.05 9.95 -23.06
C GLN A 35 -0.89 10.61 -22.31
N TRP A 36 -0.32 9.96 -21.30
CA TRP A 36 0.81 10.47 -20.52
C TRP A 36 2.13 9.75 -20.81
N ALA A 37 2.17 8.79 -21.74
CA ALA A 37 3.38 8.02 -22.05
C ALA A 37 4.58 8.89 -22.50
N HIS A 38 4.30 10.09 -23.02
CA HIS A 38 5.33 11.06 -23.45
C HIS A 38 5.87 11.93 -22.30
N TRP A 39 5.31 11.82 -21.09
CA TRP A 39 5.77 12.59 -19.94
C TRP A 39 7.08 12.01 -19.39
N PRO A 40 7.94 12.85 -18.77
CA PRO A 40 9.17 12.37 -18.18
C PRO A 40 8.87 11.43 -17.01
N GLY A 41 9.60 10.32 -16.92
CA GLY A 41 9.36 9.25 -15.94
C GLY A 41 9.34 9.74 -14.47
N TRP A 42 10.15 10.75 -14.13
CA TRP A 42 10.14 11.34 -12.78
C TRP A 42 8.82 12.06 -12.46
N ALA A 43 8.20 12.74 -13.44
CA ALA A 43 6.91 13.39 -13.25
C ALA A 43 5.79 12.37 -13.09
N MET A 44 5.77 11.33 -13.92
CA MET A 44 4.84 10.22 -13.80
C MET A 44 4.99 9.51 -12.46
N PHE A 45 6.23 9.26 -12.02
CA PHE A 45 6.51 8.65 -10.71
C PHE A 45 5.97 9.52 -9.56
N GLY A 46 6.21 10.83 -9.61
CA GLY A 46 5.71 11.77 -8.61
C GLY A 46 4.17 11.79 -8.53
N ILE A 47 3.50 11.82 -9.68
CA ILE A 47 2.03 11.78 -9.76
C ILE A 47 1.50 10.46 -9.18
N PHE A 48 2.10 9.34 -9.59
CA PHE A 48 1.69 8.03 -9.09
C PHE A 48 1.88 7.91 -7.57
N LEU A 49 3.04 8.33 -7.06
CA LEU A 49 3.35 8.31 -5.63
C LEU A 49 2.31 9.09 -4.82
N ILE A 50 2.04 10.34 -5.22
CA ILE A 50 1.09 11.21 -4.50
C ILE A 50 -0.33 10.64 -4.58
N ALA A 51 -0.77 10.21 -5.76
CA ALA A 51 -2.12 9.72 -5.96
C ALA A 51 -2.37 8.40 -5.19
N ASP A 52 -1.42 7.47 -5.23
CA ASP A 52 -1.52 6.20 -4.52
C ASP A 52 -1.43 6.39 -2.99
N ASP A 53 -0.48 7.21 -2.51
CA ASP A 53 -0.32 7.47 -1.07
C ASP A 53 -1.56 8.17 -0.49
N LEU A 54 -2.08 9.18 -1.18
CA LEU A 54 -3.29 9.90 -0.76
C LEU A 54 -4.51 8.97 -0.72
N THR A 55 -4.71 8.14 -1.75
CA THR A 55 -5.82 7.18 -1.78
C THR A 55 -5.66 6.10 -0.72
N GLN A 56 -4.45 5.61 -0.49
CA GLN A 56 -4.13 4.64 0.56
C GLN A 56 -4.39 5.22 1.95
N TYR A 57 -3.92 6.44 2.20
CA TYR A 57 -4.16 7.14 3.47
C TYR A 57 -5.66 7.34 3.71
N ALA A 58 -6.38 7.88 2.73
CA ALA A 58 -7.82 8.13 2.86
C ALA A 58 -8.58 6.83 3.11
N TRP A 59 -8.31 5.76 2.35
CA TRP A 59 -8.94 4.47 2.52
C TRP A 59 -8.65 3.85 3.88
N HIS A 60 -7.38 3.84 4.31
CA HIS A 60 -6.98 3.30 5.60
C HIS A 60 -7.60 4.08 6.77
N ARG A 61 -7.59 5.42 6.69
CA ARG A 61 -8.23 6.28 7.70
C ARG A 61 -9.74 6.04 7.80
N LEU A 62 -10.43 5.96 6.67
CA LEU A 62 -11.86 5.63 6.62
C LEU A 62 -12.14 4.23 7.17
N SER A 63 -11.22 3.28 6.96
CA SER A 63 -11.33 1.92 7.48
C SER A 63 -11.27 1.83 9.01
N HIS A 64 -10.83 2.89 9.69
CA HIS A 64 -10.91 3.02 11.15
C HIS A 64 -12.20 3.67 11.66
N THR A 65 -13.12 4.07 10.77
CA THR A 65 -14.46 4.49 11.19
C THR A 65 -15.32 3.29 11.55
N SER A 66 -16.31 3.47 12.42
CA SER A 66 -17.24 2.40 12.82
C SER A 66 -17.92 1.72 11.62
N TRP A 67 -18.06 2.43 10.53
CA TRP A 67 -18.75 1.97 9.31
C TRP A 67 -17.91 0.99 8.49
N LEU A 68 -16.61 1.27 8.26
CA LEU A 68 -15.73 0.43 7.45
C LEU A 68 -14.82 -0.49 8.27
N TYR A 69 -14.72 -0.27 9.58
CA TYR A 69 -13.86 -1.10 10.46
C TYR A 69 -14.17 -2.61 10.37
N PRO A 70 -15.44 -3.06 10.20
CA PRO A 70 -15.71 -4.49 10.01
C PRO A 70 -14.93 -5.15 8.86
N LEU A 71 -14.56 -4.39 7.82
CA LEU A 71 -13.77 -4.90 6.69
C LEU A 71 -12.27 -4.97 7.02
N HIS A 72 -11.80 -4.15 7.96
CA HIS A 72 -10.39 -3.98 8.33
C HIS A 72 -10.01 -4.63 9.67
N ARG A 73 -11.00 -4.94 10.52
CA ARG A 73 -10.75 -5.48 11.86
C ARG A 73 -9.94 -6.78 11.88
N ALA A 74 -10.00 -7.59 10.81
CA ALA A 74 -9.23 -8.82 10.72
C ALA A 74 -7.72 -8.52 10.72
N HIS A 75 -7.30 -7.42 10.09
CA HIS A 75 -5.94 -6.91 10.11
C HIS A 75 -5.49 -6.55 11.53
N HIS A 76 -6.31 -5.80 12.26
CA HIS A 76 -6.03 -5.37 13.63
C HIS A 76 -6.26 -6.45 14.70
N SER A 77 -6.85 -7.59 14.38
CA SER A 77 -7.12 -8.66 15.35
C SER A 77 -5.93 -9.58 15.62
N ALA A 78 -4.81 -9.43 14.91
CA ALA A 78 -3.61 -10.21 15.16
C ALA A 78 -2.93 -9.72 16.46
N PRO A 79 -2.60 -10.63 17.41
CA PRO A 79 -1.89 -10.26 18.63
C PRO A 79 -0.38 -10.07 18.41
N TYR A 80 0.05 -9.94 17.18
CA TYR A 80 1.46 -9.79 16.78
C TYR A 80 1.55 -8.98 15.49
N LEU A 81 2.67 -8.29 15.29
CA LEU A 81 3.04 -7.67 14.03
C LEU A 81 3.92 -8.65 13.22
N SER A 82 3.55 -8.88 11.97
CA SER A 82 4.29 -9.75 11.07
C SER A 82 3.93 -9.45 9.62
N VAL A 83 4.85 -9.69 8.71
CA VAL A 83 4.61 -9.62 7.26
C VAL A 83 3.41 -10.46 6.79
N ARG A 84 3.04 -11.50 7.55
CA ARG A 84 1.85 -12.32 7.27
C ARG A 84 0.54 -11.57 7.51
N VAL A 85 0.56 -10.51 8.31
CA VAL A 85 -0.62 -9.71 8.64
C VAL A 85 -0.94 -8.70 7.54
N VAL A 86 0.00 -8.35 6.68
CA VAL A 86 -0.14 -7.37 5.59
C VAL A 86 -1.44 -7.56 4.81
N TYR A 87 -1.72 -8.79 4.38
CA TYR A 87 -2.91 -9.11 3.56
C TYR A 87 -4.08 -9.70 4.36
N ARG A 88 -4.04 -9.66 5.69
CA ARG A 88 -5.09 -10.18 6.56
C ARG A 88 -6.26 -9.21 6.66
N ASN A 89 -7.01 -9.09 5.57
CA ASN A 89 -8.21 -8.25 5.49
C ASN A 89 -9.37 -9.03 4.87
N ASN A 90 -10.57 -8.45 4.95
CA ASN A 90 -11.74 -8.94 4.23
C ASN A 90 -11.53 -8.78 2.72
N LEU A 91 -12.03 -9.73 1.92
CA LEU A 91 -11.95 -9.66 0.45
C LEU A 91 -12.60 -8.37 -0.10
N ILE A 92 -13.74 -7.97 0.48
CA ILE A 92 -14.46 -6.75 0.12
C ILE A 92 -13.61 -5.50 0.35
N TYR A 93 -12.76 -5.50 1.37
CA TYR A 93 -11.80 -4.41 1.62
C TYR A 93 -10.93 -4.12 0.40
N TYR A 94 -10.38 -5.18 -0.22
CA TYR A 94 -9.53 -5.04 -1.42
C TYR A 94 -10.33 -4.71 -2.66
N LEU A 95 -11.53 -5.26 -2.79
CA LEU A 95 -12.42 -4.98 -3.94
C LEU A 95 -12.75 -3.49 -4.03
N PHE A 96 -12.94 -2.82 -2.91
CA PHE A 96 -13.24 -1.38 -2.87
C PHE A 96 -12.02 -0.50 -2.59
N MET A 97 -10.81 -1.05 -2.57
CA MET A 97 -9.58 -0.29 -2.31
C MET A 97 -9.24 0.63 -3.50
N PRO A 98 -9.38 1.97 -3.35
CA PRO A 98 -9.30 2.88 -4.50
C PRO A 98 -7.94 2.87 -5.21
N GLY A 99 -6.84 2.67 -4.45
CA GLY A 99 -5.49 2.68 -5.00
C GLY A 99 -5.25 1.59 -6.05
N ILE A 100 -5.91 0.41 -5.94
CA ILE A 100 -5.76 -0.66 -6.93
C ILE A 100 -6.47 -0.27 -8.23
N TRP A 101 -7.68 0.27 -8.13
CA TRP A 101 -8.44 0.77 -9.28
C TRP A 101 -7.74 1.93 -9.97
N LEU A 102 -7.22 2.88 -9.18
CA LEU A 102 -6.42 3.99 -9.69
C LEU A 102 -5.18 3.49 -10.43
N SER A 103 -4.50 2.46 -9.91
CA SER A 103 -3.33 1.87 -10.56
C SER A 103 -3.65 1.34 -11.95
N GLY A 104 -4.80 0.67 -12.13
CA GLY A 104 -5.25 0.20 -13.45
C GLY A 104 -5.54 1.35 -14.42
N LEU A 105 -6.17 2.41 -13.94
CA LEU A 105 -6.41 3.62 -14.74
C LEU A 105 -5.10 4.29 -15.15
N LEU A 106 -4.14 4.41 -14.24
CA LEU A 106 -2.84 5.00 -14.52
C LEU A 106 -2.02 4.15 -15.51
N ILE A 107 -2.13 2.84 -15.44
CA ILE A 107 -1.54 1.92 -16.44
C ILE A 107 -2.14 2.21 -17.82
N HIS A 108 -3.46 2.33 -17.92
CA HIS A 108 -4.14 2.68 -19.17
C HIS A 108 -3.65 4.03 -19.74
N TRP A 109 -3.33 4.99 -18.88
CA TRP A 109 -2.78 6.28 -19.30
C TRP A 109 -1.28 6.27 -19.65
N GLY A 110 -0.63 5.10 -19.64
CA GLY A 110 0.77 4.93 -20.07
C GLY A 110 1.81 4.88 -18.95
N LEU A 111 1.38 4.74 -17.67
CA LEU A 111 2.31 4.71 -16.53
C LEU A 111 2.84 3.31 -16.19
N MET A 112 2.63 2.30 -17.03
CA MET A 112 3.13 0.94 -16.77
C MET A 112 4.62 0.89 -16.38
N PRO A 113 5.55 1.60 -17.06
CA PRO A 113 6.97 1.58 -16.66
C PRO A 113 7.20 2.10 -15.23
N VAL A 114 6.41 3.09 -14.80
CA VAL A 114 6.48 3.63 -13.44
C VAL A 114 5.93 2.63 -12.42
N VAL A 115 4.81 1.99 -12.73
CA VAL A 115 4.18 0.96 -11.88
C VAL A 115 5.16 -0.18 -11.59
N MET A 116 5.91 -0.63 -12.59
CA MET A 116 6.90 -1.70 -12.46
C MET A 116 8.05 -1.35 -11.47
N VAL A 117 8.37 -0.07 -11.32
CA VAL A 117 9.37 0.39 -10.34
C VAL A 117 8.73 0.69 -8.98
N TYR A 118 7.57 1.33 -9.01
CA TYR A 118 6.88 1.80 -7.81
C TYR A 118 6.37 0.65 -6.92
N LEU A 119 5.73 -0.36 -7.51
CA LEU A 119 5.14 -1.46 -6.72
C LEU A 119 6.15 -2.22 -5.86
N PRO A 120 7.33 -2.61 -6.34
CA PRO A 120 8.36 -3.21 -5.48
C PRO A 120 8.79 -2.29 -4.33
N MET A 121 8.96 -0.99 -4.61
CA MET A 121 9.30 -0.01 -3.57
C MET A 121 8.19 0.11 -2.51
N LYS A 122 6.95 0.21 -2.94
CA LYS A 122 5.78 0.20 -2.04
C LYS A 122 5.73 -1.07 -1.20
N MET A 123 5.97 -2.22 -1.81
CA MET A 123 6.00 -3.50 -1.10
C MET A 123 7.09 -3.55 -0.04
N LEU A 124 8.29 -3.02 -0.31
CA LEU A 124 9.37 -2.93 0.68
C LEU A 124 8.95 -2.08 1.88
N VAL A 125 8.28 -0.94 1.65
CA VAL A 125 7.78 -0.08 2.75
C VAL A 125 6.72 -0.80 3.57
N ILE A 126 5.74 -1.42 2.92
CA ILE A 126 4.64 -2.13 3.61
C ILE A 126 5.16 -3.32 4.41
N ILE A 127 6.02 -4.16 3.80
CA ILE A 127 6.65 -5.31 4.47
C ILE A 127 7.55 -4.84 5.61
N GLY A 128 8.30 -3.76 5.39
CA GLY A 128 9.14 -3.13 6.40
C GLY A 128 8.36 -2.66 7.61
N ALA A 129 7.22 -2.01 7.41
CA ALA A 129 6.33 -1.55 8.48
C ALA A 129 5.72 -2.71 9.28
N HIS A 130 5.42 -3.84 8.63
CA HIS A 130 4.87 -5.04 9.29
C HIS A 130 5.95 -6.01 9.79
N SER A 131 7.22 -5.62 9.73
CA SER A 131 8.30 -6.49 10.21
C SER A 131 8.22 -6.71 11.73
N SER A 132 8.39 -7.97 12.16
CA SER A 132 8.61 -8.30 13.59
C SER A 132 10.01 -7.90 14.06
N VAL A 133 10.91 -7.55 13.14
CA VAL A 133 12.25 -7.03 13.47
C VAL A 133 12.16 -5.50 13.60
N PRO A 134 12.43 -4.90 14.76
CA PRO A 134 12.33 -3.47 14.98
C PRO A 134 13.58 -2.75 14.42
N TRP A 135 13.74 -2.77 13.08
CA TRP A 135 14.88 -2.17 12.39
C TRP A 135 15.01 -0.67 12.64
N ASP A 136 13.88 0.02 12.82
CA ASP A 136 13.81 1.45 13.16
C ASP A 136 14.43 1.75 14.53
N ARG A 137 14.18 0.92 15.54
CA ARG A 137 14.81 1.06 16.86
C ARG A 137 16.31 0.83 16.81
N ALA A 138 16.77 -0.13 15.97
CA ALA A 138 18.19 -0.33 15.77
C ALA A 138 18.87 0.92 15.21
N LEU A 139 18.24 1.58 14.24
CA LEU A 139 18.73 2.82 13.66
C LEU A 139 18.65 4.00 14.65
N LEU A 140 17.58 4.10 15.45
CA LEU A 140 17.43 5.17 16.44
C LEU A 140 18.46 5.13 17.59
N ARG A 141 19.14 3.99 17.80
CA ARG A 141 20.24 3.90 18.78
C ARG A 141 21.46 4.75 18.40
N TRP A 142 21.67 4.99 17.13
CA TRP A 142 22.83 5.74 16.64
C TRP A 142 22.51 7.23 16.50
N ARG A 143 23.31 8.10 17.14
CA ARG A 143 23.07 9.54 17.07
C ARG A 143 23.10 10.07 15.63
N ALA A 144 23.96 9.49 14.78
CA ALA A 144 24.12 9.88 13.37
C ALA A 144 22.89 9.58 12.52
N THR A 145 22.09 8.55 12.84
CA THR A 145 20.91 8.16 12.06
C THR A 145 19.62 8.78 12.55
N LYS A 146 19.60 9.41 13.73
CA LYS A 146 18.40 10.06 14.29
C LYS A 146 17.76 11.10 13.35
N PRO A 147 18.50 12.01 12.70
CA PRO A 147 17.90 12.96 11.76
C PRO A 147 17.24 12.28 10.56
N LEU A 148 17.87 11.22 10.04
CA LEU A 148 17.29 10.42 8.96
C LEU A 148 15.99 9.74 9.42
N MET A 149 15.99 9.11 10.59
CA MET A 149 14.79 8.46 11.15
C MET A 149 13.68 9.47 11.42
N TRP A 150 14.02 10.68 11.88
CA TRP A 150 13.05 11.75 12.07
C TRP A 150 12.32 12.12 10.77
N VAL A 151 13.03 12.11 9.64
CA VAL A 151 12.42 12.32 8.30
C VAL A 151 11.62 11.09 7.87
N LEU A 152 12.20 9.89 7.99
CA LEU A 152 11.57 8.64 7.53
C LEU A 152 10.24 8.38 8.22
N GLU A 153 10.14 8.57 9.54
CA GLU A 153 8.89 8.36 10.31
C GLU A 153 7.75 9.32 9.93
N ARG A 154 8.06 10.38 9.17
CA ARG A 154 7.06 11.31 8.61
C ARG A 154 6.63 10.95 7.21
N LEU A 155 7.42 10.16 6.52
CA LEU A 155 7.18 9.77 5.13
C LEU A 155 6.65 8.34 5.02
N ILE A 156 7.08 7.45 5.91
CA ILE A 156 6.70 6.03 5.89
C ILE A 156 6.37 5.54 7.30
N SER A 157 5.50 4.54 7.38
CA SER A 157 5.32 3.76 8.60
C SER A 157 6.53 2.88 8.88
N THR A 158 6.98 2.87 10.14
CA THR A 158 8.04 1.98 10.64
C THR A 158 7.43 0.88 11.51
N PRO A 159 8.16 -0.21 11.83
CA PRO A 159 7.65 -1.25 12.73
C PRO A 159 7.10 -0.71 14.04
N THR A 160 7.82 0.23 14.68
CA THR A 160 7.39 0.80 15.96
C THR A 160 6.13 1.65 15.83
N THR A 161 6.05 2.53 14.82
CA THR A 161 4.86 3.36 14.62
C THR A 161 3.66 2.53 14.20
N HIS A 162 3.89 1.48 13.39
CA HIS A 162 2.83 0.59 12.91
C HIS A 162 2.32 -0.36 14.01
N ALA A 163 3.23 -0.86 14.87
CA ALA A 163 2.84 -1.63 16.04
C ALA A 163 1.96 -0.82 17.00
N ALA A 164 2.32 0.45 17.24
CA ALA A 164 1.50 1.36 18.04
C ALA A 164 0.10 1.58 17.40
N HIS A 165 0.05 1.72 16.07
CA HIS A 165 -1.21 1.81 15.31
C HIS A 165 -2.09 0.56 15.48
N HIS A 166 -1.50 -0.64 15.56
CA HIS A 166 -2.21 -1.88 15.87
C HIS A 166 -2.57 -2.05 17.36
N GLY A 167 -2.23 -1.09 18.22
CA GLY A 167 -2.43 -1.21 19.67
C GLY A 167 -1.50 -2.23 20.33
N LEU A 168 -0.45 -2.65 19.67
CA LEU A 168 0.57 -3.54 20.20
C LEU A 168 1.58 -2.69 20.96
N HIS A 169 1.33 -2.51 22.24
CA HIS A 169 2.27 -1.86 23.16
C HIS A 169 3.21 -2.93 23.71
N GLU A 170 4.50 -2.59 23.79
CA GLU A 170 5.43 -3.45 24.49
C GLU A 170 5.10 -3.48 25.99
N ALA A 171 5.04 -4.68 26.51
CA ALA A 171 5.07 -4.93 27.94
C ALA A 171 6.47 -4.68 28.52
#